data_5e8e2e5f3227e070a12efe9eac6276ed
#
_entry.id   5e8e2e5f3227e070a12efe9eac6276ed
#
_cell.length_a   1.000
_cell.length_b   1.000
_cell.length_c   1.000
_cell.angle_alpha   90.00
_cell.angle_beta   90.00
_cell.angle_gamma   90.00
#
_symmetry.space_group_name_H-M   'P 1'
#
loop_
_entity.id
_entity.type
_entity.pdbx_description
1 polymer ?
#
loop_
_entity_poly.entity_id
_entity_poly.type
_entity_poly.pdbx_seq_one_letter_code
_entity_poly.pdbx_strand_id
1 'polypeptide(L)'
;MLSVFTSAARCAVPAVIAVLAMVSVGATVRAQAAGVQLDKLRVPPGFRIELLTDAVPNARQMALGRYANGQGVLYVGSRSEGKVYAVELAGAKAGAVHTIASGLDMPSGLAWRDGSLYVAAVSRILRFDAIDAHLDRPPPPALVTDRLPGESHHGWKFIAFGPDGKLYVPVGAPCNVCEPDARHGVIVRMNSDGSGLETVARGVRNSVGFDWSPSDHTLWFTDNGRDMMGDDVPSDELNHVTRSDEHFGFPYCHQGDVADPEFGRKRPCSDFTAPAVALGAHVAAIGMRFYAGAQFPPDYRGNAFIAEHGSWNRSRKSGYAVVRVAVDAQGRAGRAQPFVEGWLQVDPSGRESVWGRPADVLPVPDGSLLISDDFAGAIYRVRYAP
;
A
#
# COMPACT_ATOMS: atom_id res chain seq x y z
N MET A 1 41.16 90.36 -8.43
CA MET A 1 41.90 89.08 -8.51
C MET A 1 40.87 88.01 -8.85
N LEU A 2 40.80 87.60 -10.14
CA LEU A 2 39.88 86.63 -10.67
C LEU A 2 40.51 85.26 -10.56
N SER A 3 39.81 84.31 -10.01
CA SER A 3 40.12 82.92 -10.04
C SER A 3 39.16 82.20 -10.94
N VAL A 4 39.65 81.58 -11.96
CA VAL A 4 38.91 80.83 -13.00
C VAL A 4 38.84 79.34 -12.52
N PHE A 5 37.55 78.84 -12.35
CA PHE A 5 37.34 77.41 -12.15
C PHE A 5 36.97 76.74 -13.46
N THR A 6 37.81 75.83 -13.91
CA THR A 6 37.53 74.95 -15.04
C THR A 6 36.75 73.71 -14.54
N SER A 7 35.56 73.52 -15.08
CA SER A 7 34.74 72.30 -14.82
C SER A 7 35.04 71.23 -15.85
N ALA A 8 35.48 70.06 -15.39
CA ALA A 8 35.67 68.88 -16.24
C ALA A 8 34.44 68.00 -16.16
N ALA A 9 33.73 67.91 -17.28
CA ALA A 9 32.60 66.99 -17.47
C ALA A 9 33.11 65.52 -17.58
N ARG A 10 32.68 64.70 -16.68
CA ARG A 10 32.87 63.20 -16.77
C ARG A 10 31.66 62.58 -17.47
N CYS A 11 31.86 62.01 -18.65
CA CYS A 11 30.90 61.12 -19.31
C CYS A 11 30.81 59.82 -18.53
N ALA A 12 29.64 59.50 -17.98
CA ALA A 12 29.31 58.22 -17.42
C ALA A 12 28.70 57.32 -18.52
N VAL A 13 29.35 56.19 -18.79
CA VAL A 13 28.87 55.14 -19.65
C VAL A 13 28.03 54.18 -18.79
N PRO A 14 26.77 53.89 -19.12
CA PRO A 14 26.01 52.90 -18.37
C PRO A 14 26.44 51.50 -18.79
N ALA A 15 26.94 50.72 -17.82
CA ALA A 15 27.16 49.28 -17.98
C ALA A 15 25.81 48.54 -17.96
N VAL A 16 25.41 47.98 -19.07
CA VAL A 16 24.26 47.08 -19.16
C VAL A 16 24.72 45.71 -18.67
N ILE A 17 24.29 45.34 -17.47
CA ILE A 17 24.49 43.99 -16.93
C ILE A 17 23.36 43.11 -17.50
N ALA A 18 23.69 42.30 -18.48
CA ALA A 18 22.79 41.25 -18.97
C ALA A 18 22.77 40.09 -17.97
N VAL A 19 21.71 39.96 -17.17
CA VAL A 19 21.46 38.80 -16.33
C VAL A 19 20.95 37.67 -17.21
N LEU A 20 21.82 36.74 -17.57
CA LEU A 20 21.36 35.45 -18.17
C LEU A 20 20.73 34.61 -17.05
N ALA A 21 19.39 34.55 -17.05
CA ALA A 21 18.64 33.58 -16.28
C ALA A 21 18.81 32.20 -16.94
N MET A 22 19.69 31.36 -16.35
CA MET A 22 19.71 29.93 -16.70
C MET A 22 18.45 29.28 -16.14
N VAL A 23 17.47 29.06 -17.00
CA VAL A 23 16.34 28.16 -16.70
C VAL A 23 16.89 26.74 -16.76
N SER A 24 17.25 26.16 -15.62
CA SER A 24 17.51 24.72 -15.52
C SER A 24 16.17 23.99 -15.66
N VAL A 25 15.89 23.53 -16.87
CA VAL A 25 14.84 22.53 -17.10
C VAL A 25 15.32 21.24 -16.46
N GLY A 26 14.92 21.03 -15.21
CA GLY A 26 15.07 19.76 -14.53
C GLY A 26 14.21 18.72 -15.26
N ALA A 27 14.81 18.00 -16.19
CA ALA A 27 14.19 16.80 -16.75
C ALA A 27 14.08 15.79 -15.58
N THR A 28 12.90 15.68 -15.01
CA THR A 28 12.55 14.51 -14.19
C THR A 28 12.63 13.30 -15.11
N VAL A 29 13.75 12.59 -15.04
CA VAL A 29 13.87 11.25 -15.65
C VAL A 29 12.84 10.38 -14.90
N ARG A 30 11.65 10.25 -15.44
CA ARG A 30 10.75 9.15 -15.08
C ARG A 30 11.52 7.89 -15.44
N ALA A 31 11.92 7.12 -14.44
CA ALA A 31 12.41 5.77 -14.67
C ALA A 31 11.27 5.05 -15.42
N GLN A 32 11.47 4.82 -16.70
CA GLN A 32 10.54 4.04 -17.51
C GLN A 32 10.59 2.64 -16.92
N ALA A 33 9.49 2.16 -16.36
CA ALA A 33 9.42 0.81 -15.83
C ALA A 33 9.88 -0.14 -16.94
N ALA A 34 10.86 -0.97 -16.64
CA ALA A 34 11.20 -2.09 -17.53
C ALA A 34 9.89 -2.86 -17.74
N GLY A 35 9.51 -3.11 -19.01
CA GLY A 35 8.22 -3.76 -19.30
C GLY A 35 8.05 -5.06 -18.50
N VAL A 36 6.82 -5.47 -18.30
CA VAL A 36 6.47 -6.67 -17.52
C VAL A 36 7.28 -7.88 -17.99
N GLN A 37 8.01 -8.51 -17.06
CA GLN A 37 8.84 -9.69 -17.32
C GLN A 37 8.17 -10.94 -16.73
N LEU A 38 7.03 -11.32 -17.32
CA LEU A 38 6.19 -12.42 -16.82
C LEU A 38 6.94 -13.75 -16.75
N ASP A 39 7.88 -14.00 -17.66
CA ASP A 39 8.75 -15.17 -17.72
C ASP A 39 9.70 -15.32 -16.52
N LYS A 40 9.92 -14.26 -15.76
CA LYS A 40 10.72 -14.26 -14.53
C LYS A 40 9.92 -14.63 -13.29
N LEU A 41 8.60 -14.53 -13.36
CA LEU A 41 7.76 -14.88 -12.21
C LEU A 41 7.69 -16.39 -12.01
N ARG A 42 7.78 -16.80 -10.77
CA ARG A 42 7.71 -18.20 -10.34
C ARG A 42 6.56 -18.37 -9.35
N VAL A 43 5.80 -19.43 -9.55
CA VAL A 43 4.70 -19.85 -8.67
C VAL A 43 4.90 -21.34 -8.31
N PRO A 44 4.27 -21.85 -7.25
CA PRO A 44 4.34 -23.25 -6.87
C PRO A 44 3.82 -24.19 -7.99
N PRO A 45 4.22 -25.47 -7.98
CA PRO A 45 3.70 -26.45 -8.93
C PRO A 45 2.18 -26.50 -8.98
N GLY A 46 1.60 -26.59 -10.18
CA GLY A 46 0.16 -26.58 -10.42
C GLY A 46 -0.45 -25.18 -10.49
N PHE A 47 0.29 -24.13 -10.13
CA PHE A 47 -0.18 -22.76 -10.32
C PHE A 47 0.33 -22.17 -11.64
N ARG A 48 -0.41 -21.18 -12.14
CA ARG A 48 -0.05 -20.35 -13.29
C ARG A 48 -0.29 -18.91 -12.97
N ILE A 49 0.61 -18.03 -13.44
CA ILE A 49 0.48 -16.60 -13.36
C ILE A 49 0.37 -16.00 -14.76
N GLU A 50 -0.57 -15.11 -14.94
CA GLU A 50 -0.88 -14.45 -16.20
C GLU A 50 -0.93 -12.94 -15.99
N LEU A 51 -0.54 -12.16 -17.01
CA LEU A 51 -0.78 -10.73 -17.02
C LEU A 51 -2.25 -10.48 -17.32
N LEU A 52 -2.94 -9.81 -16.39
CA LEU A 52 -4.32 -9.36 -16.62
C LEU A 52 -4.34 -8.04 -17.40
N THR A 53 -3.54 -7.05 -16.98
CA THR A 53 -3.36 -5.74 -17.64
C THR A 53 -2.07 -5.08 -17.14
N ASP A 54 -1.45 -4.23 -17.96
CA ASP A 54 -0.33 -3.33 -17.64
C ASP A 54 -0.70 -1.84 -17.84
N ALA A 55 -1.99 -1.56 -17.89
CA ALA A 55 -2.52 -0.22 -18.15
C ALA A 55 -3.00 0.51 -16.88
N VAL A 56 -2.46 0.15 -15.69
CA VAL A 56 -2.85 0.73 -14.40
C VAL A 56 -1.61 1.29 -13.67
N PRO A 57 -1.08 2.44 -14.09
CA PRO A 57 0.10 3.04 -13.47
C PRO A 57 -0.06 3.22 -11.96
N ASN A 58 0.97 2.86 -11.19
CA ASN A 58 0.98 2.91 -9.72
C ASN A 58 -0.13 2.08 -9.04
N ALA A 59 -0.50 0.93 -9.59
CA ALA A 59 -1.56 0.06 -9.06
C ALA A 59 -1.35 -0.32 -7.59
N ARG A 60 -2.24 0.13 -6.70
CA ARG A 60 -2.18 -0.12 -5.25
C ARG A 60 -3.34 -1.01 -4.82
N GLN A 61 -4.08 -0.64 -3.77
CA GLN A 61 -5.20 -1.44 -3.30
C GLN A 61 -6.22 -1.68 -4.40
N MET A 62 -6.71 -2.91 -4.45
CA MET A 62 -7.79 -3.35 -5.33
C MET A 62 -9.08 -3.55 -4.56
N ALA A 63 -10.21 -3.19 -5.16
CA ALA A 63 -11.55 -3.50 -4.66
C ALA A 63 -12.40 -4.04 -5.80
N LEU A 64 -13.07 -5.17 -5.56
CA LEU A 64 -13.99 -5.75 -6.53
C LEU A 64 -15.33 -5.06 -6.41
N GLY A 65 -15.83 -4.49 -7.51
CA GLY A 65 -17.20 -4.00 -7.68
C GLY A 65 -18.17 -5.14 -7.92
N ARG A 66 -19.29 -4.84 -8.57
CA ARG A 66 -20.25 -5.90 -8.94
C ARG A 66 -19.53 -6.94 -9.80
N TYR A 67 -19.67 -8.20 -9.42
CA TYR A 67 -19.12 -9.33 -10.16
C TYR A 67 -20.15 -10.45 -10.24
N ALA A 68 -20.48 -10.86 -11.48
CA ALA A 68 -21.41 -11.95 -11.72
C ALA A 68 -21.04 -12.68 -13.03
N ASN A 69 -21.12 -14.00 -13.04
CA ASN A 69 -20.88 -14.84 -14.24
C ASN A 69 -19.55 -14.56 -14.95
N GLY A 70 -18.49 -14.30 -14.19
CA GLY A 70 -17.16 -13.98 -14.73
C GLY A 70 -17.02 -12.55 -15.25
N GLN A 71 -18.03 -11.72 -15.14
CA GLN A 71 -17.99 -10.31 -15.54
C GLN A 71 -18.07 -9.40 -14.32
N GLY A 72 -17.34 -8.30 -14.33
CA GLY A 72 -17.34 -7.37 -13.21
C GLY A 72 -16.45 -6.18 -13.42
N VAL A 73 -16.22 -5.42 -12.36
CA VAL A 73 -15.35 -4.25 -12.34
C VAL A 73 -14.35 -4.41 -11.21
N LEU A 74 -13.09 -4.22 -11.54
CA LEU A 74 -12.00 -4.14 -10.57
C LEU A 74 -11.58 -2.68 -10.41
N TYR A 75 -11.84 -2.09 -9.26
CA TYR A 75 -11.34 -0.76 -8.92
C TYR A 75 -9.91 -0.86 -8.40
N VAL A 76 -9.05 0.08 -8.80
CA VAL A 76 -7.64 0.08 -8.46
C VAL A 76 -7.22 1.49 -8.04
N GLY A 77 -6.71 1.63 -6.82
CA GLY A 77 -6.13 2.86 -6.33
C GLY A 77 -4.73 3.10 -6.89
N SER A 78 -4.25 4.31 -6.75
CA SER A 78 -2.87 4.64 -7.07
C SER A 78 -2.22 5.45 -5.97
N ARG A 79 -0.90 5.64 -6.08
CA ARG A 79 -0.15 6.50 -5.17
C ARG A 79 0.13 7.86 -5.82
N SER A 80 1.29 8.02 -6.42
CA SER A 80 1.75 9.29 -7.00
C SER A 80 1.03 9.70 -8.29
N GLU A 81 0.33 8.79 -8.96
CA GLU A 81 -0.51 9.15 -10.11
C GLU A 81 -1.74 9.96 -9.71
N GLY A 82 -2.16 9.89 -8.46
CA GLY A 82 -3.32 10.65 -7.96
C GLY A 82 -4.64 10.26 -8.63
N LYS A 83 -4.73 9.03 -9.18
CA LYS A 83 -5.87 8.52 -9.93
C LYS A 83 -6.47 7.29 -9.29
N VAL A 84 -7.73 7.07 -9.59
CA VAL A 84 -8.45 5.81 -9.34
C VAL A 84 -8.90 5.26 -10.67
N TYR A 85 -8.64 3.97 -10.88
CA TYR A 85 -8.98 3.28 -12.12
C TYR A 85 -10.09 2.27 -11.89
N ALA A 86 -10.80 1.93 -12.98
CA ALA A 86 -11.69 0.78 -13.05
C ALA A 86 -11.29 -0.06 -14.26
N VAL A 87 -11.05 -1.35 -14.03
CA VAL A 87 -10.73 -2.34 -15.07
C VAL A 87 -11.95 -3.23 -15.23
N GLU A 88 -12.51 -3.28 -16.42
CA GLU A 88 -13.58 -4.24 -16.74
C GLU A 88 -13.01 -5.66 -16.73
N LEU A 89 -13.72 -6.58 -16.10
CA LEU A 89 -13.37 -8.00 -16.08
C LEU A 89 -14.34 -8.79 -16.97
N ALA A 90 -13.79 -9.58 -17.88
CA ALA A 90 -14.52 -10.47 -18.78
C ALA A 90 -13.92 -11.88 -18.73
N GLY A 91 -14.37 -12.69 -17.79
CA GLY A 91 -13.75 -13.99 -17.49
C GLY A 91 -12.31 -13.83 -17.00
N ALA A 92 -11.38 -14.46 -17.72
CA ALA A 92 -9.96 -14.39 -17.39
C ALA A 92 -9.25 -13.13 -17.94
N LYS A 93 -9.93 -12.28 -18.70
CA LYS A 93 -9.34 -11.13 -19.42
C LYS A 93 -9.76 -9.81 -18.81
N ALA A 94 -8.89 -8.80 -18.95
CA ALA A 94 -9.28 -7.41 -18.76
C ALA A 94 -9.94 -6.87 -20.05
N GLY A 95 -10.97 -6.05 -19.87
CA GLY A 95 -11.57 -5.21 -20.90
C GLY A 95 -11.00 -3.79 -20.85
N ALA A 96 -11.88 -2.79 -21.00
CA ALA A 96 -11.50 -1.39 -20.94
C ALA A 96 -10.98 -0.98 -19.55
N VAL A 97 -10.09 0.00 -19.53
CA VAL A 97 -9.61 0.66 -18.31
C VAL A 97 -10.09 2.11 -18.31
N HIS A 98 -10.88 2.45 -17.30
CA HIS A 98 -11.48 3.77 -17.12
C HIS A 98 -10.75 4.53 -15.98
N THR A 99 -10.74 5.86 -16.07
CA THR A 99 -10.29 6.71 -14.97
C THR A 99 -11.51 7.22 -14.20
N ILE A 100 -11.69 6.77 -12.97
CA ILE A 100 -12.82 7.14 -12.11
C ILE A 100 -12.60 8.52 -11.46
N ALA A 101 -11.39 8.79 -11.03
CA ALA A 101 -11.01 10.05 -10.41
C ALA A 101 -9.56 10.42 -10.72
N SER A 102 -9.24 11.72 -10.65
CA SER A 102 -7.89 12.24 -10.85
C SER A 102 -7.65 13.45 -9.94
N GLY A 103 -6.37 13.81 -9.72
CA GLY A 103 -6.00 14.96 -8.90
C GLY A 103 -6.22 14.74 -7.39
N LEU A 104 -6.28 13.49 -6.96
CA LEU A 104 -6.39 13.14 -5.55
C LEU A 104 -4.98 12.95 -4.94
N ASP A 105 -4.87 13.23 -3.64
CA ASP A 105 -3.62 13.03 -2.91
C ASP A 105 -3.48 11.56 -2.48
N MET A 106 -2.63 10.80 -3.20
CA MET A 106 -2.34 9.37 -2.96
C MET A 106 -3.60 8.53 -2.70
N PRO A 107 -4.56 8.43 -3.64
CA PRO A 107 -5.83 7.71 -3.45
C PRO A 107 -5.61 6.19 -3.51
N SER A 108 -4.84 5.66 -2.59
CA SER A 108 -4.43 4.25 -2.59
C SER A 108 -5.48 3.31 -2.00
N GLY A 109 -6.29 3.78 -1.04
CA GLY A 109 -7.24 2.95 -0.33
C GLY A 109 -8.61 2.90 -0.99
N LEU A 110 -9.13 1.69 -1.24
CA LEU A 110 -10.42 1.48 -1.89
C LEU A 110 -11.27 0.46 -1.17
N ALA A 111 -12.58 0.74 -1.04
CA ALA A 111 -13.57 -0.24 -0.61
C ALA A 111 -14.84 -0.07 -1.45
N TRP A 112 -15.42 -1.19 -1.87
CA TRP A 112 -16.70 -1.19 -2.57
C TRP A 112 -17.77 -1.79 -1.68
N ARG A 113 -18.96 -1.17 -1.65
CA ARG A 113 -20.11 -1.66 -0.93
C ARG A 113 -21.41 -1.15 -1.55
N ASP A 114 -22.35 -2.05 -1.79
CA ASP A 114 -23.71 -1.73 -2.22
C ASP A 114 -23.79 -0.78 -3.43
N GLY A 115 -22.90 -1.00 -4.42
CA GLY A 115 -22.84 -0.18 -5.65
C GLY A 115 -22.06 1.11 -5.49
N SER A 116 -21.51 1.41 -4.33
CA SER A 116 -20.71 2.61 -4.06
C SER A 116 -19.25 2.28 -3.85
N LEU A 117 -18.36 3.08 -4.45
CA LEU A 117 -16.91 3.01 -4.26
C LEU A 117 -16.47 4.08 -3.25
N TYR A 118 -15.85 3.65 -2.18
CA TYR A 118 -15.16 4.50 -1.22
C TYR A 118 -13.69 4.63 -1.59
N VAL A 119 -13.19 5.86 -1.62
CA VAL A 119 -11.80 6.18 -2.00
C VAL A 119 -11.16 6.96 -0.86
N ALA A 120 -10.12 6.40 -0.26
CA ALA A 120 -9.33 7.08 0.75
C ALA A 120 -8.09 7.73 0.12
N ALA A 121 -8.07 9.04 0.14
CA ALA A 121 -6.88 9.87 -0.02
C ALA A 121 -6.19 10.06 1.35
N VAL A 122 -5.10 10.84 1.43
CA VAL A 122 -4.33 11.00 2.68
C VAL A 122 -5.22 11.44 3.84
N SER A 123 -5.96 12.54 3.68
CA SER A 123 -6.72 13.18 4.77
C SER A 123 -8.23 13.01 4.70
N ARG A 124 -8.74 12.38 3.64
CA ARG A 124 -10.20 12.33 3.39
C ARG A 124 -10.64 11.03 2.74
N ILE A 125 -11.90 10.70 2.95
CA ILE A 125 -12.58 9.59 2.26
C ILE A 125 -13.73 10.18 1.44
N LEU A 126 -13.77 9.80 0.17
CA LEU A 126 -14.80 10.16 -0.80
C LEU A 126 -15.63 8.92 -1.13
N ARG A 127 -16.89 9.12 -1.57
CA ARG A 127 -17.77 8.04 -2.01
C ARG A 127 -18.38 8.38 -3.37
N PHE A 128 -18.27 7.45 -4.31
CA PHE A 128 -18.87 7.51 -5.63
C PHE A 128 -20.05 6.55 -5.67
N ASP A 129 -21.28 7.08 -5.71
CA ASP A 129 -22.50 6.28 -5.66
C ASP A 129 -22.87 5.72 -7.05
N ALA A 130 -23.46 4.52 -7.09
CA ALA A 130 -23.87 3.80 -8.30
C ALA A 130 -22.76 3.69 -9.37
N ILE A 131 -21.51 3.59 -8.95
CA ILE A 131 -20.33 3.74 -9.79
C ILE A 131 -20.22 2.67 -10.88
N ASP A 132 -20.67 1.43 -10.61
CA ASP A 132 -20.59 0.32 -11.59
C ASP A 132 -21.39 0.58 -12.87
N ALA A 133 -22.36 1.49 -12.83
CA ALA A 133 -23.17 1.89 -13.98
C ALA A 133 -22.62 3.14 -14.71
N HIS A 134 -21.56 3.77 -14.20
CA HIS A 134 -21.10 5.09 -14.63
C HIS A 134 -19.58 5.18 -14.83
N LEU A 135 -18.94 4.12 -15.32
CA LEU A 135 -17.47 4.07 -15.46
C LEU A 135 -16.92 5.13 -16.41
N ASP A 136 -17.65 5.43 -17.52
CA ASP A 136 -17.25 6.46 -18.51
C ASP A 136 -17.49 7.89 -18.01
N ARG A 137 -18.48 8.07 -17.11
CA ARG A 137 -18.87 9.38 -16.57
C ARG A 137 -19.15 9.24 -15.08
N PRO A 138 -18.12 9.08 -14.27
CA PRO A 138 -18.30 8.94 -12.83
C PRO A 138 -19.05 10.13 -12.23
N PRO A 139 -20.00 9.88 -11.31
CA PRO A 139 -20.70 10.96 -10.63
C PRO A 139 -19.74 11.77 -9.75
N PRO A 140 -20.04 13.02 -9.43
CA PRO A 140 -19.28 13.77 -8.45
C PRO A 140 -19.31 13.05 -7.10
N PRO A 141 -18.15 12.90 -6.41
CA PRO A 141 -18.09 12.18 -5.15
C PRO A 141 -18.74 12.93 -4.00
N ALA A 142 -19.39 12.21 -3.11
CA ALA A 142 -19.79 12.70 -1.80
C ALA A 142 -18.59 12.62 -0.84
N LEU A 143 -18.46 13.63 0.03
CA LEU A 143 -17.50 13.61 1.13
C LEU A 143 -18.02 12.72 2.26
N VAL A 144 -17.26 11.68 2.63
CA VAL A 144 -17.54 10.86 3.81
C VAL A 144 -16.91 11.48 5.05
N THR A 145 -15.62 11.80 4.98
CA THR A 145 -14.89 12.48 6.04
C THR A 145 -13.65 13.19 5.49
N ASP A 146 -13.25 14.30 6.09
CA ASP A 146 -11.99 15.04 5.88
C ASP A 146 -11.19 15.21 7.17
N ARG A 147 -11.49 14.38 8.19
CA ARG A 147 -10.93 14.49 9.54
C ARG A 147 -9.73 13.57 9.80
N LEU A 148 -9.27 12.84 8.79
CA LEU A 148 -8.05 12.03 8.92
C LEU A 148 -6.82 12.96 8.94
N PRO A 149 -5.73 12.56 9.62
CA PRO A 149 -4.48 13.30 9.57
C PRO A 149 -3.97 13.50 8.14
N GLY A 150 -3.34 14.66 7.88
CA GLY A 150 -2.94 15.09 6.54
C GLY A 150 -1.46 14.92 6.22
N GLU A 151 -0.69 14.32 7.12
CA GLU A 151 0.73 14.08 6.92
C GLU A 151 0.95 13.06 5.80
N SER A 152 1.86 13.38 4.86
CA SER A 152 2.16 12.51 3.73
C SER A 152 3.03 11.30 4.12
N HIS A 153 3.83 11.41 5.19
CA HIS A 153 4.63 10.30 5.72
C HIS A 153 3.71 9.24 6.30
N HIS A 154 3.76 8.02 5.78
CA HIS A 154 2.80 6.94 6.06
C HIS A 154 1.32 7.37 5.85
N GLY A 155 1.11 8.33 4.94
CA GLY A 155 -0.19 8.97 4.74
C GLY A 155 -1.14 8.16 3.87
N TRP A 156 -0.65 7.30 2.99
CA TRP A 156 -1.50 6.48 2.12
C TRP A 156 -2.28 5.45 2.92
N LYS A 157 -3.53 5.25 2.51
CA LYS A 157 -4.48 4.44 3.24
C LYS A 157 -4.74 3.11 2.54
N PHE A 158 -5.20 2.16 3.33
CA PHE A 158 -5.87 0.94 2.92
C PHE A 158 -7.21 0.92 3.64
N ILE A 159 -8.32 0.66 2.97
CA ILE A 159 -9.63 0.67 3.60
C ILE A 159 -10.44 -0.57 3.23
N ALA A 160 -11.25 -1.06 4.15
CA ALA A 160 -12.20 -2.13 3.90
C ALA A 160 -13.36 -2.08 4.90
N PHE A 161 -14.51 -2.61 4.51
CA PHE A 161 -15.63 -2.80 5.41
C PHE A 161 -15.46 -4.10 6.19
N GLY A 162 -15.56 -4.02 7.51
CA GLY A 162 -15.52 -5.16 8.40
C GLY A 162 -16.83 -5.95 8.46
N PRO A 163 -16.78 -7.13 9.12
CA PRO A 163 -17.99 -7.95 9.35
C PRO A 163 -19.07 -7.22 10.15
N ASP A 164 -18.68 -6.22 10.94
CA ASP A 164 -19.58 -5.32 11.68
C ASP A 164 -20.21 -4.22 10.82
N GLY A 165 -19.87 -4.17 9.53
CA GLY A 165 -20.35 -3.18 8.57
C GLY A 165 -19.70 -1.82 8.68
N LYS A 166 -18.69 -1.62 9.56
CA LYS A 166 -17.93 -0.37 9.68
C LYS A 166 -16.76 -0.34 8.70
N LEU A 167 -16.38 0.86 8.31
CA LEU A 167 -15.21 1.12 7.46
C LEU A 167 -13.97 1.24 8.33
N TYR A 168 -12.98 0.40 8.10
CA TYR A 168 -11.70 0.38 8.83
C TYR A 168 -10.63 1.14 8.04
N VAL A 169 -9.79 1.88 8.76
CA VAL A 169 -8.76 2.76 8.19
C VAL A 169 -7.52 2.76 9.08
N PRO A 170 -6.37 2.29 8.62
CA PRO A 170 -5.12 2.51 9.33
C PRO A 170 -4.64 3.96 9.13
N VAL A 171 -4.12 4.54 10.20
CA VAL A 171 -3.50 5.86 10.22
C VAL A 171 -2.07 5.71 10.74
N GLY A 172 -1.11 5.72 9.83
CA GLY A 172 0.30 5.50 10.15
C GLY A 172 0.91 6.60 11.02
N ALA A 173 2.04 6.31 11.63
CA ALA A 173 2.81 7.29 12.38
C ALA A 173 3.38 8.38 11.44
N PRO A 174 3.43 9.66 11.86
CA PRO A 174 3.89 10.76 11.01
C PRO A 174 5.42 10.85 10.91
N CYS A 175 6.13 9.81 11.28
CA CYS A 175 7.58 9.76 11.46
C CYS A 175 8.14 8.35 11.26
N ASN A 176 9.46 8.23 11.09
CA ASN A 176 10.13 6.93 11.17
C ASN A 176 9.98 6.31 12.57
N VAL A 177 10.30 7.08 13.60
CA VAL A 177 10.07 6.74 15.00
C VAL A 177 9.80 8.01 15.81
N CYS A 178 8.72 8.03 16.58
CA CYS A 178 8.33 9.08 17.51
C CYS A 178 7.20 8.56 18.39
N GLU A 179 6.89 9.24 19.48
CA GLU A 179 5.63 9.06 20.20
C GLU A 179 4.54 9.88 19.48
N PRO A 180 3.68 9.25 18.66
CA PRO A 180 2.67 9.96 17.91
C PRO A 180 1.54 10.43 18.82
N ASP A 181 0.77 11.43 18.38
CA ASP A 181 -0.47 11.78 19.05
C ASP A 181 -1.53 10.65 18.88
N ALA A 182 -2.63 10.75 19.62
CA ALA A 182 -3.64 9.69 19.67
C ALA A 182 -4.37 9.42 18.33
N ARG A 183 -4.18 10.26 17.31
CA ARG A 183 -4.78 10.09 15.97
C ARG A 183 -3.90 9.27 15.02
N HIS A 184 -2.63 9.05 15.39
CA HIS A 184 -1.63 8.36 14.58
C HIS A 184 -1.18 7.05 15.23
N GLY A 185 -0.60 6.18 14.43
CA GLY A 185 -0.13 4.87 14.89
C GLY A 185 -1.29 3.98 15.33
N VAL A 186 -2.41 4.04 14.63
CA VAL A 186 -3.67 3.37 15.00
C VAL A 186 -4.35 2.73 13.79
N ILE A 187 -5.19 1.74 14.05
CA ILE A 187 -6.27 1.35 13.16
C ILE A 187 -7.57 1.87 13.76
N VAL A 188 -8.32 2.63 12.99
CA VAL A 188 -9.63 3.16 13.38
C VAL A 188 -10.72 2.51 12.55
N ARG A 189 -11.97 2.56 13.05
CA ARG A 189 -13.19 2.22 12.27
C ARG A 189 -14.25 3.30 12.45
N MET A 190 -15.12 3.43 11.46
CA MET A 190 -16.20 4.40 11.45
C MET A 190 -17.44 3.84 10.73
N ASN A 191 -18.58 4.49 10.89
CA ASN A 191 -19.75 4.19 10.08
C ASN A 191 -19.50 4.56 8.60
N SER A 192 -20.29 4.04 7.68
CA SER A 192 -20.17 4.31 6.24
C SER A 192 -20.38 5.79 5.86
N ASP A 193 -20.98 6.57 6.75
CA ASP A 193 -21.15 8.02 6.60
C ASP A 193 -20.04 8.88 7.25
N GLY A 194 -19.01 8.24 7.82
CA GLY A 194 -17.88 8.89 8.49
C GLY A 194 -18.11 9.23 9.95
N SER A 195 -19.29 8.96 10.50
CA SER A 195 -19.60 9.15 11.92
C SER A 195 -19.07 8.00 12.78
N GLY A 196 -19.07 8.16 14.11
CA GLY A 196 -18.76 7.08 15.05
C GLY A 196 -17.33 6.57 14.97
N LEU A 197 -16.34 7.45 14.79
CA LEU A 197 -14.91 7.09 14.74
C LEU A 197 -14.46 6.48 16.07
N GLU A 198 -13.88 5.28 16.01
CA GLU A 198 -13.37 4.53 17.15
C GLU A 198 -11.99 3.95 16.84
N THR A 199 -11.13 3.85 17.86
CA THR A 199 -9.83 3.15 17.74
C THR A 199 -10.01 1.65 17.98
N VAL A 200 -9.40 0.84 17.10
CA VAL A 200 -9.44 -0.63 17.16
C VAL A 200 -8.10 -1.19 17.66
N ALA A 201 -6.98 -0.62 17.19
CA ALA A 201 -5.63 -1.05 17.55
C ALA A 201 -4.71 0.17 17.68
N ARG A 202 -3.71 0.08 18.56
CA ARG A 202 -2.71 1.13 18.84
C ARG A 202 -1.30 0.60 18.66
N GLY A 203 -0.33 1.53 18.60
CA GLY A 203 1.07 1.14 18.44
C GLY A 203 1.35 0.45 17.11
N VAL A 204 0.66 0.90 16.08
CA VAL A 204 0.77 0.44 14.68
C VAL A 204 1.57 1.48 13.90
N ARG A 205 2.78 1.14 13.46
CA ARG A 205 3.64 2.14 12.81
C ARG A 205 3.16 2.53 11.41
N ASN A 206 2.96 1.56 10.53
CA ASN A 206 2.60 1.79 9.13
C ASN A 206 1.91 0.55 8.54
N SER A 207 0.66 0.33 8.91
CA SER A 207 -0.16 -0.72 8.31
C SER A 207 -0.75 -0.25 6.98
N VAL A 208 -0.60 -1.05 5.94
CA VAL A 208 -1.15 -0.80 4.59
C VAL A 208 -1.84 -2.06 4.04
N GLY A 209 -2.27 -2.95 4.90
CA GLY A 209 -2.99 -4.15 4.54
C GLY A 209 -3.60 -4.83 5.74
N PHE A 210 -4.85 -5.20 5.62
CA PHE A 210 -5.55 -5.95 6.65
C PHE A 210 -6.73 -6.73 6.05
N ASP A 211 -7.17 -7.76 6.77
CA ASP A 211 -8.36 -8.54 6.45
C ASP A 211 -8.87 -9.26 7.70
N TRP A 212 -10.01 -9.87 7.59
CA TRP A 212 -10.61 -10.66 8.68
C TRP A 212 -10.46 -12.15 8.39
N SER A 213 -10.03 -12.87 9.42
CA SER A 213 -9.95 -14.33 9.37
C SER A 213 -11.31 -14.93 9.03
N PRO A 214 -11.39 -15.83 8.02
CA PRO A 214 -12.66 -16.45 7.64
C PRO A 214 -13.20 -17.43 8.70
N SER A 215 -12.39 -17.83 9.70
CA SER A 215 -12.78 -18.79 10.73
C SER A 215 -13.49 -18.15 11.91
N ASP A 216 -13.05 -16.96 12.35
CA ASP A 216 -13.51 -16.32 13.58
C ASP A 216 -13.81 -14.82 13.43
N HIS A 217 -13.62 -14.28 12.22
CA HIS A 217 -13.85 -12.87 11.89
C HIS A 217 -12.98 -11.88 12.69
N THR A 218 -11.86 -12.33 13.26
CA THR A 218 -10.88 -11.44 13.91
C THR A 218 -10.05 -10.69 12.88
N LEU A 219 -9.64 -9.47 13.23
CA LEU A 219 -8.84 -8.59 12.37
C LEU A 219 -7.37 -9.02 12.38
N TRP A 220 -6.79 -9.16 11.19
CA TRP A 220 -5.37 -9.35 10.96
C TRP A 220 -4.82 -8.23 10.10
N PHE A 221 -3.61 -7.75 10.40
CA PHE A 221 -3.01 -6.67 9.63
C PHE A 221 -1.49 -6.80 9.53
N THR A 222 -0.93 -6.29 8.43
CA THR A 222 0.52 -6.14 8.26
C THR A 222 0.98 -4.82 8.87
N ASP A 223 2.18 -4.78 9.45
CA ASP A 223 2.81 -3.54 9.90
C ASP A 223 4.29 -3.50 9.49
N ASN A 224 4.72 -2.36 8.96
CA ASN A 224 6.09 -2.13 8.54
C ASN A 224 6.93 -1.64 9.72
N GLY A 225 8.02 -2.35 10.04
CA GLY A 225 8.99 -1.98 11.07
C GLY A 225 9.70 -0.65 10.81
N ARG A 226 10.30 -0.06 11.85
CA ARG A 226 11.04 1.20 11.70
C ARG A 226 12.31 0.98 10.87
N ASP A 227 12.71 2.05 10.16
CA ASP A 227 13.94 2.07 9.40
C ASP A 227 15.15 2.42 10.28
N MET A 228 16.35 2.15 9.75
CA MET A 228 17.65 2.56 10.32
C MET A 228 18.03 1.86 11.63
N MET A 229 17.68 0.57 11.76
CA MET A 229 18.20 -0.30 12.82
C MET A 229 19.15 -1.39 12.30
N GLY A 230 19.55 -1.31 11.04
CA GLY A 230 20.40 -2.28 10.36
C GLY A 230 19.62 -3.14 9.36
N ASP A 231 20.31 -4.11 8.74
CA ASP A 231 19.75 -4.92 7.67
C ASP A 231 18.71 -5.95 8.15
N ASP A 232 18.90 -6.49 9.35
CA ASP A 232 18.18 -7.67 9.79
C ASP A 232 17.17 -7.38 10.92
N VAL A 233 17.03 -6.12 11.35
CA VAL A 233 16.17 -5.70 12.46
C VAL A 233 15.53 -4.34 12.16
N PRO A 234 14.26 -4.12 12.54
CA PRO A 234 13.28 -5.12 12.98
C PRO A 234 12.61 -5.82 11.79
N SER A 235 12.02 -6.95 12.04
CA SER A 235 11.09 -7.58 11.10
C SER A 235 9.86 -6.73 10.91
N ASP A 236 9.29 -6.76 9.69
CA ASP A 236 7.89 -6.42 9.47
C ASP A 236 6.99 -7.51 10.06
N GLU A 237 5.73 -7.21 10.29
CA GLU A 237 4.86 -7.99 11.14
C GLU A 237 3.55 -8.38 10.44
N LEU A 238 3.06 -9.58 10.74
CA LEU A 238 1.65 -9.93 10.63
C LEU A 238 1.06 -9.98 12.03
N ASN A 239 0.14 -9.10 12.32
CA ASN A 239 -0.49 -8.91 13.61
C ASN A 239 -1.91 -9.47 13.64
N HIS A 240 -2.36 -9.93 14.81
CA HIS A 240 -3.68 -10.50 15.06
C HIS A 240 -4.35 -9.77 16.23
N VAL A 241 -5.48 -9.12 15.99
CA VAL A 241 -6.26 -8.43 17.02
C VAL A 241 -7.21 -9.43 17.67
N THR A 242 -6.97 -9.73 18.93
CA THR A 242 -7.76 -10.70 19.71
C THR A 242 -8.78 -10.03 20.63
N ARG A 243 -8.57 -8.75 20.95
CA ARG A 243 -9.44 -7.92 21.79
C ARG A 243 -9.38 -6.45 21.34
N SER A 244 -10.35 -5.67 21.74
CA SER A 244 -10.38 -4.24 21.42
C SER A 244 -9.24 -3.47 22.10
N ASP A 245 -8.72 -2.45 21.39
CA ASP A 245 -7.75 -1.47 21.88
C ASP A 245 -6.38 -2.07 22.29
N GLU A 246 -5.97 -3.18 21.65
CA GLU A 246 -4.63 -3.76 21.83
C GLU A 246 -3.56 -2.80 21.31
N HIS A 247 -2.39 -2.85 21.98
CA HIS A 247 -1.23 -2.06 21.60
C HIS A 247 -0.11 -2.96 21.08
N PHE A 248 0.33 -2.75 19.82
CA PHE A 248 1.26 -3.60 19.08
C PHE A 248 2.73 -3.14 19.14
N GLY A 249 3.08 -2.24 20.06
CA GLY A 249 4.46 -1.98 20.47
C GLY A 249 5.02 -0.63 20.02
N PHE A 250 4.74 -0.16 18.79
CA PHE A 250 5.33 1.09 18.29
C PHE A 250 4.97 2.30 19.19
N PRO A 251 5.93 3.17 19.57
CA PRO A 251 7.35 3.19 19.16
C PRO A 251 8.31 2.45 20.12
N TYR A 252 7.83 1.76 21.13
CA TYR A 252 8.64 1.26 22.25
C TYR A 252 9.28 -0.10 21.97
N CYS A 253 8.55 -0.94 21.27
CA CYS A 253 8.94 -2.32 20.97
C CYS A 253 8.61 -2.68 19.53
N HIS A 254 9.49 -3.45 18.88
CA HIS A 254 9.34 -3.94 17.53
C HIS A 254 9.39 -5.46 17.51
N GLN A 255 8.74 -6.10 16.55
CA GLN A 255 8.66 -7.56 16.37
C GLN A 255 8.36 -8.37 17.65
N GLY A 256 7.86 -7.72 18.69
CA GLY A 256 7.47 -8.34 19.97
C GLY A 256 8.58 -8.50 21.01
N ASP A 257 9.85 -8.41 20.63
CA ASP A 257 11.00 -8.67 21.51
C ASP A 257 12.17 -7.68 21.37
N VAL A 258 12.13 -6.79 20.40
CA VAL A 258 13.19 -5.81 20.14
C VAL A 258 12.80 -4.45 20.74
N ALA A 259 13.42 -4.09 21.86
CA ALA A 259 13.24 -2.77 22.46
C ALA A 259 13.81 -1.67 21.52
N ASP A 260 13.04 -0.61 21.32
CA ASP A 260 13.48 0.54 20.52
C ASP A 260 14.69 1.23 21.19
N PRO A 261 15.76 1.58 20.44
CA PRO A 261 16.95 2.22 21.03
C PRO A 261 16.67 3.56 21.71
N GLU A 262 15.67 4.31 21.24
CA GLU A 262 15.32 5.65 21.76
C GLU A 262 14.18 5.60 22.78
N PHE A 263 13.15 4.80 22.51
CA PHE A 263 11.91 4.79 23.29
C PHE A 263 11.74 3.55 24.18
N GLY A 264 12.44 2.44 23.91
CA GLY A 264 12.23 1.16 24.57
C GLY A 264 12.50 1.15 26.09
N ARG A 265 13.23 2.14 26.61
CA ARG A 265 13.42 2.30 28.06
C ARG A 265 12.17 2.80 28.80
N LYS A 266 11.21 3.38 28.08
CA LYS A 266 9.99 3.92 28.68
C LYS A 266 8.97 2.82 29.00
N ARG A 267 8.92 1.78 28.16
CA ARG A 267 7.97 0.67 28.32
C ARG A 267 8.60 -0.62 27.79
N PRO A 268 8.58 -1.72 28.57
CA PRO A 268 9.13 -3.00 28.13
C PRO A 268 8.24 -3.67 27.06
N CYS A 269 8.83 -4.55 26.24
CA CYS A 269 8.10 -5.29 25.21
C CYS A 269 6.94 -6.14 25.78
N SER A 270 7.06 -6.60 27.02
CA SER A 270 6.00 -7.37 27.72
C SER A 270 4.68 -6.62 27.92
N ASP A 271 4.67 -5.29 27.77
CA ASP A 271 3.45 -4.47 27.85
C ASP A 271 2.58 -4.53 26.60
N PHE A 272 3.06 -5.15 25.54
CA PHE A 272 2.46 -5.07 24.20
C PHE A 272 2.09 -6.45 23.66
N THR A 273 1.15 -6.46 22.73
CA THR A 273 0.80 -7.65 21.96
C THR A 273 1.92 -7.93 20.95
N ALA A 274 2.52 -9.12 21.04
CA ALA A 274 3.51 -9.57 20.07
C ALA A 274 2.84 -9.91 18.74
N PRO A 275 3.55 -9.75 17.59
CA PRO A 275 3.02 -10.16 16.30
C PRO A 275 2.77 -11.68 16.24
N ALA A 276 1.78 -12.07 15.46
CA ALA A 276 1.51 -13.47 15.17
C ALA A 276 2.65 -14.10 14.36
N VAL A 277 3.25 -13.32 13.44
CA VAL A 277 4.39 -13.75 12.60
C VAL A 277 5.34 -12.58 12.34
N ALA A 278 6.63 -12.81 12.53
CA ALA A 278 7.69 -11.98 11.98
C ALA A 278 7.89 -12.36 10.50
N LEU A 279 7.69 -11.38 9.59
CA LEU A 279 7.73 -11.58 8.13
C LEU A 279 9.15 -11.43 7.56
N GLY A 280 10.08 -10.88 8.34
CA GLY A 280 11.44 -10.56 7.93
C GLY A 280 11.67 -9.04 7.87
N ALA A 281 12.94 -8.65 8.02
CA ALA A 281 13.32 -7.25 8.06
C ALA A 281 13.19 -6.58 6.69
N HIS A 282 12.52 -5.42 6.67
CA HIS A 282 12.41 -4.53 5.52
C HIS A 282 11.73 -5.13 4.28
N VAL A 283 10.94 -6.19 4.43
CA VAL A 283 10.20 -6.78 3.29
C VAL A 283 9.11 -5.85 2.77
N ALA A 284 8.75 -4.82 3.54
CA ALA A 284 7.66 -3.89 3.27
C ALA A 284 6.34 -4.62 3.04
N ALA A 285 5.92 -5.39 4.05
CA ALA A 285 4.66 -6.12 4.03
C ALA A 285 3.49 -5.13 3.99
N ILE A 286 2.69 -5.17 2.90
CA ILE A 286 1.58 -4.24 2.69
C ILE A 286 0.28 -5.00 2.44
N GLY A 287 -0.32 -4.96 1.25
CA GLY A 287 -1.61 -5.58 1.01
C GLY A 287 -1.69 -7.04 1.44
N MET A 288 -2.71 -7.39 2.22
CA MET A 288 -2.95 -8.78 2.64
C MET A 288 -4.42 -9.14 2.55
N ARG A 289 -4.70 -10.40 2.22
CA ARG A 289 -6.05 -10.99 2.23
C ARG A 289 -6.00 -12.45 2.64
N PHE A 290 -7.05 -12.89 3.31
CA PHE A 290 -7.31 -14.31 3.49
C PHE A 290 -7.91 -14.93 2.22
N TYR A 291 -7.45 -16.10 1.86
CA TYR A 291 -7.98 -16.84 0.71
C TYR A 291 -9.10 -17.78 1.17
N ALA A 292 -10.34 -17.46 0.81
CA ALA A 292 -11.51 -18.30 1.05
C ALA A 292 -12.03 -19.01 -0.22
N GLY A 293 -11.33 -18.85 -1.37
CA GLY A 293 -11.74 -19.43 -2.65
C GLY A 293 -11.65 -20.95 -2.69
N ALA A 294 -12.32 -21.54 -3.67
CA ALA A 294 -12.35 -23.00 -3.86
C ALA A 294 -11.43 -23.51 -4.97
N GLN A 295 -10.81 -22.62 -5.75
CA GLN A 295 -9.98 -23.01 -6.90
C GLN A 295 -8.60 -23.54 -6.47
N PHE A 296 -7.98 -22.94 -5.45
CA PHE A 296 -6.70 -23.41 -4.93
C PHE A 296 -6.87 -24.70 -4.12
N PRO A 297 -5.82 -25.53 -3.98
CA PRO A 297 -5.85 -26.72 -3.16
C PRO A 297 -6.33 -26.45 -1.73
N PRO A 298 -6.94 -27.45 -1.05
CA PRO A 298 -7.53 -27.25 0.28
C PRO A 298 -6.58 -26.65 1.34
N ASP A 299 -5.29 -26.97 1.26
CA ASP A 299 -4.25 -26.46 2.18
C ASP A 299 -3.89 -24.97 2.00
N TYR A 300 -4.46 -24.33 0.97
CA TYR A 300 -4.37 -22.87 0.77
C TYR A 300 -5.55 -22.09 1.35
N ARG A 301 -6.64 -22.76 1.66
CA ARG A 301 -7.84 -22.11 2.20
C ARG A 301 -7.60 -21.65 3.62
N GLY A 302 -8.07 -20.45 3.96
CA GLY A 302 -7.83 -19.83 5.25
C GLY A 302 -6.42 -19.27 5.44
N ASN A 303 -5.53 -19.40 4.45
CA ASN A 303 -4.22 -18.79 4.52
C ASN A 303 -4.28 -17.30 4.21
N ALA A 304 -3.45 -16.51 4.89
CA ALA A 304 -3.19 -15.13 4.54
C ALA A 304 -2.17 -15.07 3.39
N PHE A 305 -2.50 -14.32 2.34
CA PHE A 305 -1.57 -13.93 1.27
C PHE A 305 -1.16 -12.50 1.51
N ILE A 306 0.14 -12.21 1.39
CA ILE A 306 0.72 -10.91 1.74
C ILE A 306 1.63 -10.46 0.61
N ALA A 307 1.44 -9.23 0.12
CA ALA A 307 2.36 -8.58 -0.79
C ALA A 307 3.52 -7.96 -0.01
N GLU A 308 4.71 -8.46 -0.24
CA GLU A 308 5.98 -7.88 0.24
C GLU A 308 6.52 -6.94 -0.84
N HIS A 309 6.27 -5.65 -0.66
CA HIS A 309 6.59 -4.61 -1.66
C HIS A 309 8.10 -4.45 -1.89
N GLY A 310 8.92 -4.84 -0.92
CA GLY A 310 10.36 -4.91 -1.02
C GLY A 310 11.10 -3.72 -0.43
N SER A 311 12.31 -4.01 0.03
CA SER A 311 13.17 -3.11 0.81
C SER A 311 13.68 -1.90 0.01
N TRP A 312 13.95 -0.81 0.71
CA TRP A 312 14.65 0.36 0.17
C TRP A 312 15.93 0.69 0.96
N ASN A 313 16.01 0.36 2.25
CA ASN A 313 17.11 0.70 3.15
C ASN A 313 17.85 -0.55 3.66
N ARG A 314 18.16 -1.49 2.79
CA ARG A 314 18.88 -2.72 3.10
C ARG A 314 20.02 -2.94 2.12
N SER A 315 21.18 -3.44 2.59
CA SER A 315 22.36 -3.70 1.76
C SER A 315 22.07 -4.72 0.67
N ARG A 316 21.34 -5.79 1.02
CA ARG A 316 20.77 -6.73 0.06
C ARG A 316 19.26 -6.65 0.12
N LYS A 317 18.63 -6.57 -1.05
CA LYS A 317 17.18 -6.44 -1.17
C LYS A 317 16.46 -7.64 -0.58
N SER A 318 15.32 -7.39 0.07
CA SER A 318 14.40 -8.40 0.62
C SER A 318 12.95 -8.08 0.23
N GLY A 319 12.06 -9.06 0.32
CA GLY A 319 10.69 -8.94 -0.18
C GLY A 319 10.64 -9.04 -1.71
N TYR A 320 9.85 -8.19 -2.38
CA TYR A 320 9.55 -8.25 -3.81
C TYR A 320 8.91 -9.59 -4.18
N ALA A 321 7.98 -10.01 -3.36
CA ALA A 321 7.34 -11.31 -3.45
C ALA A 321 5.88 -11.24 -2.96
N VAL A 322 5.11 -12.25 -3.24
CA VAL A 322 3.90 -12.55 -2.49
C VAL A 322 4.20 -13.80 -1.66
N VAL A 323 3.95 -13.71 -0.36
CA VAL A 323 4.09 -14.82 0.57
C VAL A 323 2.74 -15.30 1.05
N ARG A 324 2.68 -16.54 1.52
CA ARG A 324 1.52 -17.09 2.23
C ARG A 324 1.87 -17.45 3.66
N VAL A 325 0.93 -17.23 4.56
CA VAL A 325 0.98 -17.66 5.95
C VAL A 325 -0.21 -18.56 6.21
N ALA A 326 0.04 -19.81 6.57
CA ALA A 326 -1.04 -20.72 6.98
C ALA A 326 -1.55 -20.30 8.36
N VAL A 327 -2.87 -20.17 8.49
CA VAL A 327 -3.54 -19.86 9.76
C VAL A 327 -4.53 -20.98 10.04
N ASP A 328 -4.41 -21.60 11.20
CA ASP A 328 -5.33 -22.68 11.60
C ASP A 328 -6.64 -22.16 12.20
N ALA A 329 -7.58 -23.07 12.44
CA ALA A 329 -8.88 -22.71 12.99
C ALA A 329 -8.85 -22.11 14.40
N GLN A 330 -7.72 -22.21 15.10
CA GLN A 330 -7.47 -21.62 16.41
C GLN A 330 -6.77 -20.24 16.31
N GLY A 331 -6.58 -19.72 15.10
CA GLY A 331 -5.87 -18.46 14.86
C GLY A 331 -4.36 -18.54 15.06
N ARG A 332 -3.76 -19.74 15.05
CA ARG A 332 -2.30 -19.89 15.11
C ARG A 332 -1.71 -19.81 13.72
N ALA A 333 -0.75 -18.92 13.56
CA ALA A 333 -0.09 -18.69 12.30
C ALA A 333 1.21 -19.52 12.18
N GLY A 334 1.44 -20.08 11.00
CA GLY A 334 2.70 -20.68 10.62
C GLY A 334 3.73 -19.65 10.15
N ARG A 335 4.87 -20.11 9.65
CA ARG A 335 5.87 -19.21 9.03
C ARG A 335 5.40 -18.75 7.66
N ALA A 336 5.83 -17.56 7.25
CA ALA A 336 5.68 -17.09 5.89
C ALA A 336 6.42 -18.00 4.91
N GLN A 337 5.76 -18.33 3.80
CA GLN A 337 6.30 -19.17 2.72
C GLN A 337 6.16 -18.43 1.39
N PRO A 338 7.17 -18.46 0.50
CA PRO A 338 7.07 -17.85 -0.82
C PRO A 338 5.89 -18.43 -1.61
N PHE A 339 5.17 -17.58 -2.31
CA PHE A 339 4.07 -17.97 -3.21
C PHE A 339 4.28 -17.45 -4.63
N VAL A 340 4.59 -16.16 -4.82
CA VAL A 340 5.03 -15.63 -6.11
C VAL A 340 6.32 -14.86 -5.91
N GLU A 341 7.34 -15.20 -6.67
CA GLU A 341 8.65 -14.57 -6.66
C GLU A 341 9.09 -14.21 -8.07
N GLY A 342 10.13 -13.36 -8.17
CA GLY A 342 10.79 -13.09 -9.45
C GLY A 342 10.77 -11.65 -9.88
N TRP A 343 10.14 -10.73 -9.12
CA TRP A 343 10.26 -9.29 -9.35
C TRP A 343 11.66 -8.74 -9.02
N LEU A 344 12.35 -9.37 -8.06
CA LEU A 344 13.77 -9.16 -7.79
C LEU A 344 14.58 -10.21 -8.54
N GLN A 345 15.55 -9.75 -9.34
CA GLN A 345 16.52 -10.61 -10.04
C GLN A 345 17.91 -10.37 -9.49
N VAL A 346 18.66 -11.43 -9.32
CA VAL A 346 20.08 -11.39 -8.93
C VAL A 346 20.89 -12.07 -10.03
N ASP A 347 21.79 -11.33 -10.67
CA ASP A 347 22.63 -11.88 -11.72
C ASP A 347 23.81 -12.69 -11.15
N PRO A 348 24.55 -13.46 -11.98
CA PRO A 348 25.67 -14.25 -11.52
C PRO A 348 26.79 -13.45 -10.84
N SER A 349 26.87 -12.15 -11.05
CA SER A 349 27.82 -11.25 -10.37
C SER A 349 27.32 -10.80 -9.00
N GLY A 350 26.08 -11.14 -8.63
CA GLY A 350 25.43 -10.73 -7.39
C GLY A 350 24.77 -9.35 -7.49
N ARG A 351 24.68 -8.76 -8.70
CA ARG A 351 23.98 -7.48 -8.90
C ARG A 351 22.48 -7.70 -8.89
N GLU A 352 21.80 -6.89 -8.09
CA GLU A 352 20.35 -6.92 -7.91
C GLU A 352 19.64 -5.93 -8.85
N SER A 353 18.56 -6.36 -9.47
CA SER A 353 17.67 -5.53 -10.27
C SER A 353 16.21 -5.83 -9.94
N VAL A 354 15.37 -4.80 -9.95
CA VAL A 354 13.94 -4.90 -9.66
C VAL A 354 13.17 -4.37 -10.86
N TRP A 355 12.20 -5.14 -11.34
CA TRP A 355 11.36 -4.75 -12.47
C TRP A 355 9.89 -4.59 -12.09
N GLY A 356 9.48 -5.03 -10.88
CA GLY A 356 8.13 -4.88 -10.35
C GLY A 356 8.12 -4.92 -8.82
N ARG A 357 7.02 -4.46 -8.22
CA ARG A 357 6.81 -4.40 -6.77
C ARG A 357 5.36 -4.75 -6.45
N PRO A 358 5.06 -5.95 -5.97
CA PRO A 358 3.69 -6.33 -5.60
C PRO A 358 3.18 -5.43 -4.48
N ALA A 359 1.93 -4.95 -4.59
CA ALA A 359 1.37 -3.96 -3.68
C ALA A 359 0.11 -4.44 -2.95
N ASP A 360 -0.76 -5.19 -3.61
CA ASP A 360 -1.95 -5.79 -2.99
C ASP A 360 -2.24 -7.16 -3.61
N VAL A 361 -2.98 -7.96 -2.87
CA VAL A 361 -3.51 -9.25 -3.31
C VAL A 361 -5.03 -9.24 -3.12
N LEU A 362 -5.78 -9.81 -4.06
CA LEU A 362 -7.24 -9.84 -3.97
C LEU A 362 -7.79 -11.18 -4.50
N PRO A 363 -8.33 -12.05 -3.64
CA PRO A 363 -9.11 -13.19 -4.08
C PRO A 363 -10.38 -12.72 -4.80
N VAL A 364 -10.68 -13.32 -5.96
CA VAL A 364 -11.90 -13.02 -6.71
C VAL A 364 -12.84 -14.22 -6.75
N PRO A 365 -14.15 -14.03 -7.04
CA PRO A 365 -15.15 -15.09 -6.88
C PRO A 365 -14.95 -16.32 -7.75
N ASP A 366 -14.17 -16.23 -8.84
CA ASP A 366 -13.79 -17.41 -9.65
C ASP A 366 -12.72 -18.28 -8.98
N GLY A 367 -12.25 -17.87 -7.81
CA GLY A 367 -11.24 -18.53 -6.99
C GLY A 367 -9.80 -18.17 -7.38
N SER A 368 -9.56 -17.34 -8.39
CA SER A 368 -8.22 -16.83 -8.69
C SER A 368 -7.78 -15.75 -7.69
N LEU A 369 -6.49 -15.48 -7.63
CA LEU A 369 -5.88 -14.40 -6.84
C LEU A 369 -5.33 -13.35 -7.79
N LEU A 370 -5.76 -12.09 -7.63
CA LEU A 370 -5.16 -10.96 -8.32
C LEU A 370 -4.02 -10.38 -7.50
N ILE A 371 -2.99 -9.85 -8.17
CA ILE A 371 -1.84 -9.16 -7.56
C ILE A 371 -1.65 -7.85 -8.30
N SER A 372 -1.66 -6.72 -7.59
CA SER A 372 -1.29 -5.43 -8.17
C SER A 372 0.20 -5.17 -8.00
N ASP A 373 0.77 -4.42 -8.93
CA ASP A 373 2.19 -4.05 -8.98
C ASP A 373 2.29 -2.56 -9.33
N ASP A 374 2.66 -1.75 -8.35
CA ASP A 374 2.68 -0.29 -8.52
C ASP A 374 3.89 0.22 -9.31
N PHE A 375 4.94 -0.57 -9.37
CA PHE A 375 6.16 -0.20 -10.11
C PHE A 375 6.03 -0.52 -11.60
N ALA A 376 5.52 -1.71 -11.95
CA ALA A 376 5.27 -2.10 -13.33
C ALA A 376 3.95 -1.52 -13.89
N GLY A 377 3.06 -1.02 -13.05
CA GLY A 377 1.72 -0.54 -13.45
C GLY A 377 0.81 -1.68 -13.92
N ALA A 378 0.98 -2.86 -13.33
CA ALA A 378 0.40 -4.10 -13.79
C ALA A 378 -0.51 -4.75 -12.75
N ILE A 379 -1.41 -5.59 -13.24
CA ILE A 379 -2.18 -6.53 -12.43
C ILE A 379 -1.97 -7.92 -13.02
N TYR A 380 -1.62 -8.86 -12.16
CA TYR A 380 -1.46 -10.27 -12.49
C TYR A 380 -2.62 -11.08 -11.94
N ARG A 381 -2.88 -12.24 -12.57
CA ARG A 381 -3.84 -13.24 -12.10
C ARG A 381 -3.13 -14.56 -11.86
N VAL A 382 -3.29 -15.11 -10.66
CA VAL A 382 -2.79 -16.45 -10.31
C VAL A 382 -3.96 -17.42 -10.24
N ARG A 383 -3.83 -18.56 -10.90
CA ARG A 383 -4.82 -19.66 -10.90
C ARG A 383 -4.14 -20.99 -10.65
N TYR A 384 -4.87 -21.90 -10.03
CA TYR A 384 -4.47 -23.30 -9.93
C TYR A 384 -5.00 -24.08 -11.13
N ALA A 385 -4.11 -24.68 -11.88
CA ALA A 385 -4.41 -25.46 -13.09
C ALA A 385 -3.35 -26.58 -13.18
N PRO A 386 -3.54 -27.69 -12.42
CA PRO A 386 -2.61 -28.80 -12.32
C PRO A 386 -2.43 -29.57 -13.62
#